data_e7cea31bcd183036d12354013d0df096
#
_entry.id   e7cea31bcd183036d12354013d0df096
#
_cell.length_a   1.000
_cell.length_b   1.000
_cell.length_c   1.000
_cell.angle_alpha   90.00
_cell.angle_beta   90.00
_cell.angle_gamma   90.00
#
_symmetry.space_group_name_H-M   'P 1'
#
loop_
_entity.id
_entity.type
_entity.pdbx_description
1 polymer ?
#
loop_
_entity_poly.entity_id
_entity_poly.type
_entity_poly.pdbx_seq_one_letter_code
_entity_poly.pdbx_strand_id
1 'polypeptide(L)'
;PRNRKLSHGPRFRLSAEMIRDQALFVSGSLSKKMNGPSVRPPKPKLGLRAAFGGSTDWDPSPGEDAYRRGLYTTWRRTAPYPSMTTFDAPSREFCTIRRSRTNTPLQALVTMNDPVYVEASRNLAKSVFKISDDDNDRMAYLFRKSIVRPPNRDEIKLLVNALQRAKSNLTNERATQLAGSVKLDSVDKTEFAAWVVICNVVLNLDETLSRP
;
A
#
# COMPACT_ATOMS: atom_id res chain seq x y z
N PRO A 1 -18.78 8.45 -22.98
CA PRO A 1 -20.19 8.72 -22.70
C PRO A 1 -20.31 9.98 -21.85
N ARG A 2 -21.08 10.95 -22.35
CA ARG A 2 -21.30 12.21 -21.64
C ARG A 2 -22.25 11.94 -20.46
N ASN A 3 -21.83 12.17 -19.22
CA ASN A 3 -22.66 12.03 -18.01
C ASN A 3 -23.74 13.12 -17.95
N ARG A 4 -24.64 13.15 -18.94
CA ARG A 4 -25.68 14.19 -19.10
C ARG A 4 -26.71 14.19 -17.96
N LYS A 5 -26.91 13.06 -17.32
CA LYS A 5 -27.86 12.87 -16.20
C LYS A 5 -27.22 13.02 -14.83
N LEU A 6 -25.92 13.32 -14.77
CA LEU A 6 -25.16 13.39 -13.52
C LEU A 6 -25.38 12.16 -12.62
N SER A 7 -25.55 10.98 -13.25
CA SER A 7 -25.86 9.73 -12.59
C SER A 7 -24.67 9.10 -11.84
N HIS A 8 -23.48 9.62 -12.08
CA HIS A 8 -22.25 9.23 -11.37
C HIS A 8 -21.31 10.44 -11.26
N GLY A 9 -20.59 10.52 -10.16
CA GLY A 9 -19.55 11.52 -9.96
C GLY A 9 -18.31 11.26 -10.81
N PRO A 10 -17.43 12.25 -10.97
CA PRO A 10 -16.14 12.05 -11.62
C PRO A 10 -15.26 11.15 -10.74
N ARG A 11 -14.66 10.13 -11.35
CA ARG A 11 -13.72 9.25 -10.67
C ARG A 11 -12.30 9.78 -10.81
N PHE A 12 -11.63 10.00 -9.70
CA PHE A 12 -10.27 10.54 -9.68
C PHE A 12 -9.31 9.54 -9.04
N ARG A 13 -8.21 9.26 -9.73
CA ARG A 13 -7.10 8.55 -9.12
C ARG A 13 -6.43 9.43 -8.07
N LEU A 14 -6.10 8.84 -6.94
CA LEU A 14 -5.40 9.52 -5.84
C LEU A 14 -4.01 9.96 -6.27
N SER A 15 -3.47 11.02 -5.66
CA SER A 15 -2.07 11.40 -5.85
C SER A 15 -1.14 10.40 -5.16
N ALA A 16 0.12 10.38 -5.58
CA ALA A 16 1.14 9.49 -5.03
C ALA A 16 1.24 9.54 -3.49
N GLU A 17 1.19 10.76 -2.94
CA GLU A 17 1.22 10.99 -1.50
C GLU A 17 -0.03 10.43 -0.82
N MET A 18 -1.20 10.61 -1.44
CA MET A 18 -2.47 10.12 -0.90
C MET A 18 -2.58 8.60 -0.94
N ILE A 19 -2.08 7.94 -1.99
CA ILE A 19 -2.05 6.48 -2.10
C ILE A 19 -1.23 5.89 -0.94
N ARG A 20 -0.05 6.44 -0.69
CA ARG A 20 0.78 6.03 0.43
C ARG A 20 0.09 6.29 1.78
N ASP A 21 -0.43 7.49 1.97
CA ASP A 21 -1.09 7.88 3.22
C ASP A 21 -2.32 7.01 3.50
N GLN A 22 -3.09 6.67 2.47
CA GLN A 22 -4.24 5.78 2.60
C GLN A 22 -3.84 4.37 3.02
N ALA A 23 -2.81 3.78 2.40
CA ALA A 23 -2.32 2.46 2.79
C ALA A 23 -1.87 2.43 4.26
N LEU A 24 -1.13 3.46 4.69
CA LEU A 24 -0.69 3.60 6.09
C LEU A 24 -1.86 3.88 7.05
N PHE A 25 -2.84 4.69 6.62
CA PHE A 25 -4.02 5.00 7.45
C PHE A 25 -4.89 3.76 7.66
N VAL A 26 -5.22 3.05 6.59
CA VAL A 26 -6.04 1.84 6.64
C VAL A 26 -5.37 0.73 7.46
N SER A 27 -4.05 0.60 7.37
CA SER A 27 -3.28 -0.36 8.17
C SER A 27 -3.09 0.06 9.64
N GLY A 28 -3.44 1.30 9.99
CA GLY A 28 -3.21 1.85 11.33
C GLY A 28 -1.76 2.26 11.60
N SER A 29 -0.93 2.34 10.56
CA SER A 29 0.50 2.65 10.69
C SER A 29 0.82 4.14 10.50
N LEU A 30 -0.13 4.94 10.02
CA LEU A 30 0.10 6.36 9.73
C LEU A 30 0.40 7.16 11.01
N SER A 31 1.57 7.79 11.07
CA SER A 31 1.90 8.74 12.15
C SER A 31 1.05 10.00 12.01
N LYS A 32 0.48 10.44 13.14
CA LYS A 32 -0.29 11.69 13.23
C LYS A 32 0.57 12.93 13.44
N LYS A 33 1.89 12.76 13.56
CA LYS A 33 2.84 13.85 13.80
C LYS A 33 2.83 14.85 12.66
N MET A 34 2.54 16.10 13.00
CA MET A 34 2.52 17.23 12.08
C MET A 34 3.73 18.13 12.31
N ASN A 35 4.11 18.88 11.27
CA ASN A 35 5.24 19.82 11.28
C ASN A 35 6.62 19.15 11.44
N GLY A 36 7.68 19.94 11.43
CA GLY A 36 9.05 19.44 11.56
C GLY A 36 9.72 19.10 10.22
N PRO A 37 10.93 18.53 10.25
CA PRO A 37 11.73 18.28 9.06
C PRO A 37 11.15 17.16 8.18
N SER A 38 11.66 17.08 6.93
CA SER A 38 11.37 15.99 6.03
C SER A 38 11.94 14.66 6.54
N VAL A 39 11.28 13.56 6.17
CA VAL A 39 11.62 12.22 6.62
C VAL A 39 11.98 11.29 5.44
N ARG A 40 12.70 10.23 5.73
CA ARG A 40 13.11 9.21 4.78
C ARG A 40 12.31 7.93 5.03
N PRO A 41 11.21 7.69 4.28
CA PRO A 41 10.46 6.45 4.42
C PRO A 41 11.27 5.24 3.91
N PRO A 42 10.93 4.01 4.36
CA PRO A 42 11.50 2.79 3.80
C PRO A 42 11.31 2.75 2.27
N LYS A 43 12.32 2.27 1.56
CA LYS A 43 12.27 2.04 0.11
C LYS A 43 13.09 0.81 -0.27
N PRO A 44 12.88 0.22 -1.44
CA PRO A 44 13.76 -0.81 -1.96
C PRO A 44 15.18 -0.26 -2.08
N LYS A 45 16.18 -1.05 -1.67
CA LYS A 45 17.60 -0.74 -1.92
C LYS A 45 17.91 -1.07 -3.38
N LEU A 46 18.30 -0.09 -4.14
CA LEU A 46 18.59 -0.23 -5.57
C LEU A 46 20.08 -0.42 -5.84
N GLY A 47 20.95 -0.11 -4.89
CA GLY A 47 22.40 -0.18 -5.06
C GLY A 47 22.96 0.80 -6.10
N LEU A 48 22.15 1.75 -6.54
CA LEU A 48 22.54 2.70 -7.58
C LEU A 48 23.37 3.84 -6.98
N ARG A 49 24.32 4.33 -7.78
CA ARG A 49 25.07 5.57 -7.49
C ARG A 49 24.51 6.73 -8.32
N ALA A 50 24.43 7.90 -7.71
CA ALA A 50 24.13 9.13 -8.45
C ALA A 50 25.29 9.47 -9.39
N ALA A 51 25.03 10.23 -10.46
CA ALA A 51 26.02 10.64 -11.45
C ALA A 51 27.26 11.34 -10.83
N PHE A 52 27.12 11.94 -9.66
CA PHE A 52 28.22 12.60 -8.94
C PHE A 52 28.73 11.80 -7.72
N GLY A 53 28.57 10.49 -7.71
CA GLY A 53 29.29 9.58 -6.80
C GLY A 53 28.63 9.26 -5.44
N GLY A 54 27.48 9.83 -5.12
CA GLY A 54 26.76 9.51 -3.87
C GLY A 54 25.83 8.30 -4.04
N SER A 55 25.57 7.53 -2.95
CA SER A 55 24.51 6.51 -2.95
C SER A 55 23.14 7.17 -3.13
N THR A 56 22.30 6.56 -3.97
CA THR A 56 20.88 6.94 -4.09
C THR A 56 20.05 6.35 -2.95
N ASP A 57 20.57 5.33 -2.27
CA ASP A 57 19.91 4.72 -1.13
C ASP A 57 20.06 5.57 0.13
N TRP A 58 19.14 5.40 1.04
CA TRP A 58 19.16 6.01 2.36
C TRP A 58 18.69 5.04 3.42
N ASP A 59 19.10 5.28 4.66
CA ASP A 59 18.53 4.58 5.80
C ASP A 59 17.19 5.25 6.17
N PRO A 60 16.15 4.46 6.44
CA PRO A 60 14.87 4.99 6.86
C PRO A 60 14.97 5.83 8.13
N SER A 61 14.12 6.83 8.26
CA SER A 61 13.97 7.56 9.51
C SER A 61 13.52 6.62 10.62
N PRO A 62 14.00 6.78 11.87
CA PRO A 62 13.67 5.87 12.96
C PRO A 62 12.23 6.05 13.45
N GLY A 63 11.67 4.98 14.02
CA GLY A 63 10.40 4.99 14.70
C GLY A 63 9.21 5.45 13.84
N GLU A 64 8.34 6.25 14.41
CA GLU A 64 7.13 6.74 13.72
C GLU A 64 7.42 7.68 12.54
N ASP A 65 8.59 8.29 12.50
CA ASP A 65 8.98 9.20 11.41
C ASP A 65 9.08 8.47 10.06
N ALA A 66 9.32 7.15 10.04
CA ALA A 66 9.26 6.31 8.84
C ALA A 66 7.86 6.27 8.21
N TYR A 67 6.81 6.49 9.01
CA TYR A 67 5.40 6.33 8.65
C TYR A 67 4.62 7.65 8.63
N ARG A 68 5.32 8.79 8.61
CA ARG A 68 4.68 10.09 8.47
C ARG A 68 4.03 10.24 7.11
N ARG A 69 3.11 11.21 7.00
CA ARG A 69 2.40 11.52 5.76
C ARG A 69 3.35 11.74 4.60
N GLY A 70 2.94 11.33 3.41
CA GLY A 70 3.72 11.45 2.17
C GLY A 70 4.23 12.85 1.88
N LEU A 71 3.51 13.88 2.37
CA LEU A 71 3.92 15.28 2.31
C LEU A 71 5.32 15.54 2.88
N TYR A 72 5.72 14.80 3.91
CA TYR A 72 7.01 14.96 4.58
C TYR A 72 8.14 14.14 3.95
N THR A 73 7.87 13.36 2.91
CA THR A 73 8.88 12.54 2.25
C THR A 73 10.00 13.40 1.67
N THR A 74 11.25 13.10 2.03
CA THR A 74 12.43 13.72 1.45
C THR A 74 12.45 13.51 -0.05
N TRP A 75 12.57 14.61 -0.80
CA TRP A 75 12.64 14.58 -2.25
C TRP A 75 14.05 14.94 -2.73
N ARG A 76 14.69 14.05 -3.47
CA ARG A 76 15.95 14.29 -4.15
C ARG A 76 15.71 14.30 -5.65
N ARG A 77 16.09 15.37 -6.37
CA ARG A 77 15.89 15.46 -7.82
C ARG A 77 16.57 14.32 -8.57
N THR A 78 17.83 14.03 -8.22
CA THR A 78 18.62 12.97 -8.86
C THR A 78 18.23 11.55 -8.49
N ALA A 79 17.47 11.38 -7.40
CA ALA A 79 17.03 10.07 -6.91
C ALA A 79 15.72 10.25 -6.15
N PRO A 80 14.61 10.51 -6.86
CA PRO A 80 13.30 10.68 -6.25
C PRO A 80 12.83 9.38 -5.60
N TYR A 81 11.87 9.49 -4.69
CA TYR A 81 11.30 8.32 -4.02
C TYR A 81 10.56 7.45 -5.05
N PRO A 82 10.98 6.18 -5.29
CA PRO A 82 10.55 5.39 -6.44
C PRO A 82 9.05 5.20 -6.54
N SER A 83 8.38 4.84 -5.42
CA SER A 83 6.95 4.60 -5.46
C SER A 83 6.16 5.87 -5.80
N MET A 84 6.56 7.03 -5.30
CA MET A 84 5.90 8.29 -5.66
C MET A 84 6.09 8.65 -7.14
N THR A 85 7.29 8.44 -7.68
CA THR A 85 7.56 8.67 -9.11
C THR A 85 6.69 7.77 -9.99
N THR A 86 6.54 6.50 -9.60
CA THR A 86 5.69 5.55 -10.32
C THR A 86 4.22 5.97 -10.29
N PHE A 87 3.77 6.67 -9.26
CA PHE A 87 2.44 7.25 -9.15
C PHE A 87 2.36 8.72 -9.58
N ASP A 88 3.16 9.10 -10.57
CA ASP A 88 3.11 10.40 -11.26
C ASP A 88 3.39 11.62 -10.34
N ALA A 89 4.15 11.46 -9.27
CA ALA A 89 4.61 12.63 -8.52
C ALA A 89 5.57 13.47 -9.38
N PRO A 90 5.46 14.81 -9.38
CA PRO A 90 6.30 15.68 -10.20
C PRO A 90 7.77 15.56 -9.79
N SER A 91 8.67 15.64 -10.79
CA SER A 91 10.13 15.55 -10.58
C SER A 91 10.68 16.72 -9.75
N ARG A 92 9.97 17.84 -9.71
CA ARG A 92 10.40 19.12 -9.12
C ARG A 92 11.60 19.77 -9.83
N GLU A 93 11.90 19.34 -11.05
CA GLU A 93 12.92 19.99 -11.91
C GLU A 93 12.37 21.25 -12.58
N PHE A 94 11.06 21.22 -12.87
CA PHE A 94 10.33 22.35 -13.46
C PHE A 94 8.96 22.49 -12.82
N CYS A 95 8.36 23.68 -12.97
CA CYS A 95 7.02 23.94 -12.46
C CYS A 95 5.98 23.12 -13.24
N THR A 96 5.14 22.40 -12.51
CA THR A 96 4.08 21.57 -13.08
C THR A 96 2.72 22.12 -12.64
N ILE A 97 1.97 22.70 -13.58
CA ILE A 97 0.64 23.26 -13.32
C ILE A 97 -0.38 22.15 -13.03
N ARG A 98 -0.26 21.03 -13.75
CA ARG A 98 -1.17 19.90 -13.61
C ARG A 98 -0.39 18.58 -13.59
N ARG A 99 -0.61 17.76 -12.56
CA ARG A 99 -0.01 16.42 -12.48
C ARG A 99 -0.70 15.46 -13.43
N SER A 100 0.08 14.62 -14.08
CA SER A 100 -0.46 13.43 -14.77
C SER A 100 -1.13 12.50 -13.76
N ARG A 101 -2.04 11.67 -14.24
CA ARG A 101 -2.68 10.61 -13.45
C ARG A 101 -2.84 9.42 -14.38
N THR A 102 -1.88 8.52 -14.30
CA THR A 102 -1.86 7.31 -15.12
C THR A 102 -2.36 6.10 -14.34
N ASN A 103 -2.68 5.04 -15.05
CA ASN A 103 -2.94 3.73 -14.47
C ASN A 103 -2.10 2.72 -15.24
N THR A 104 -0.99 2.29 -14.66
CA THR A 104 -0.01 1.43 -15.32
C THR A 104 0.21 0.14 -14.53
N PRO A 105 0.57 -0.97 -15.21
CA PRO A 105 0.95 -2.21 -14.53
C PRO A 105 2.12 -2.04 -13.54
N LEU A 106 3.01 -1.07 -13.79
CA LEU A 106 4.12 -0.77 -12.90
C LEU A 106 3.65 -0.26 -11.53
N GLN A 107 2.55 0.50 -11.50
CA GLN A 107 1.95 0.96 -10.24
C GLN A 107 1.44 -0.22 -9.41
N ALA A 108 0.83 -1.22 -10.04
CA ALA A 108 0.43 -2.46 -9.37
C ALA A 108 1.63 -3.23 -8.83
N LEU A 109 2.72 -3.32 -9.59
CA LEU A 109 3.96 -3.95 -9.11
C LEU A 109 4.54 -3.22 -7.89
N VAL A 110 4.50 -1.90 -7.86
CA VAL A 110 4.98 -1.12 -6.72
C VAL A 110 4.12 -1.40 -5.48
N THR A 111 2.80 -1.35 -5.57
CA THR A 111 1.93 -1.62 -4.41
C THR A 111 2.07 -3.06 -3.90
N MET A 112 2.41 -4.01 -4.76
CA MET A 112 2.64 -5.41 -4.36
C MET A 112 4.01 -5.68 -3.74
N ASN A 113 5.04 -4.90 -4.04
CA ASN A 113 6.42 -5.25 -3.70
C ASN A 113 7.17 -4.20 -2.88
N ASP A 114 6.75 -2.94 -2.88
CA ASP A 114 7.42 -1.90 -2.10
C ASP A 114 7.28 -2.17 -0.58
N PRO A 115 8.36 -2.07 0.20
CA PRO A 115 8.37 -2.38 1.62
C PRO A 115 7.25 -1.72 2.43
N VAL A 116 6.89 -0.48 2.10
CA VAL A 116 5.85 0.27 2.82
C VAL A 116 4.48 -0.38 2.63
N TYR A 117 4.13 -0.78 1.41
CA TYR A 117 2.83 -1.39 1.13
C TYR A 117 2.76 -2.83 1.65
N VAL A 118 3.86 -3.58 1.58
CA VAL A 118 3.93 -4.92 2.17
C VAL A 118 3.77 -4.85 3.69
N GLU A 119 4.41 -3.89 4.34
CA GLU A 119 4.28 -3.68 5.79
C GLU A 119 2.88 -3.20 6.17
N ALA A 120 2.29 -2.28 5.39
CA ALA A 120 0.90 -1.87 5.57
C ALA A 120 -0.04 -3.08 5.48
N SER A 121 0.17 -3.97 4.50
CA SER A 121 -0.60 -5.20 4.35
C SER A 121 -0.47 -6.15 5.55
N ARG A 122 0.73 -6.27 6.14
CA ARG A 122 0.95 -7.05 7.37
C ARG A 122 0.17 -6.47 8.56
N ASN A 123 0.24 -5.16 8.74
CA ASN A 123 -0.44 -4.50 9.85
C ASN A 123 -1.96 -4.54 9.66
N LEU A 124 -2.43 -4.44 8.43
CA LEU A 124 -3.84 -4.63 8.09
C LEU A 124 -4.29 -6.07 8.39
N ALA A 125 -3.53 -7.08 7.98
CA ALA A 125 -3.80 -8.49 8.29
C ALA A 125 -3.87 -8.72 9.80
N LYS A 126 -2.96 -8.16 10.60
CA LYS A 126 -3.06 -8.22 12.08
C LYS A 126 -4.38 -7.67 12.60
N SER A 127 -4.89 -6.60 12.01
CA SER A 127 -6.17 -6.01 12.44
C SER A 127 -7.37 -6.89 12.05
N VAL A 128 -7.27 -7.59 10.92
CA VAL A 128 -8.29 -8.54 10.44
C VAL A 128 -8.41 -9.74 11.38
N PHE A 129 -7.29 -10.32 11.79
CA PHE A 129 -7.28 -11.47 12.73
C PHE A 129 -7.86 -11.16 14.11
N LYS A 130 -7.89 -9.89 14.52
CA LYS A 130 -8.47 -9.48 15.80
C LYS A 130 -10.01 -9.41 15.80
N ILE A 131 -10.65 -9.50 14.64
CA ILE A 131 -12.09 -9.24 14.51
C ILE A 131 -12.89 -10.50 14.68
N SER A 132 -12.52 -11.59 14.02
CA SER A 132 -13.28 -12.85 14.00
C SER A 132 -12.35 -13.97 13.56
N ASP A 133 -12.77 -15.22 13.82
CA ASP A 133 -12.15 -16.43 13.27
C ASP A 133 -12.80 -16.85 11.94
N ASP A 134 -13.94 -16.26 11.58
CA ASP A 134 -14.62 -16.53 10.31
C ASP A 134 -14.01 -15.70 9.16
N ASP A 135 -13.67 -16.39 8.07
CA ASP A 135 -13.05 -15.75 6.89
C ASP A 135 -13.99 -14.75 6.20
N ASN A 136 -15.32 -14.95 6.23
CA ASN A 136 -16.27 -14.01 5.61
C ASN A 136 -16.37 -12.71 6.41
N ASP A 137 -16.39 -12.81 7.74
CA ASP A 137 -16.39 -11.64 8.62
C ASP A 137 -15.10 -10.83 8.46
N ARG A 138 -13.97 -11.56 8.38
CA ARG A 138 -12.66 -10.96 8.09
C ARG A 138 -12.65 -10.22 6.75
N MET A 139 -13.22 -10.82 5.70
CA MET A 139 -13.35 -10.19 4.37
C MET A 139 -14.24 -8.95 4.43
N ALA A 140 -15.40 -9.04 5.09
CA ALA A 140 -16.32 -7.93 5.23
C ALA A 140 -15.67 -6.75 5.98
N TYR A 141 -14.92 -7.04 7.03
CA TYR A 141 -14.17 -6.02 7.77
C TYR A 141 -13.08 -5.38 6.89
N LEU A 142 -12.29 -6.20 6.18
CA LEU A 142 -11.22 -5.73 5.30
C LEU A 142 -11.76 -4.76 4.23
N PHE A 143 -12.88 -5.11 3.59
CA PHE A 143 -13.52 -4.25 2.58
C PHE A 143 -14.02 -2.94 3.19
N ARG A 144 -14.77 -3.02 4.27
CA ARG A 144 -15.29 -1.82 4.95
C ARG A 144 -14.18 -0.88 5.38
N LYS A 145 -13.07 -1.43 5.88
CA LYS A 145 -11.93 -0.64 6.32
C LYS A 145 -11.15 0.01 5.18
N SER A 146 -11.04 -0.67 4.03
CA SER A 146 -10.23 -0.23 2.90
C SER A 146 -11.02 0.59 1.89
N ILE A 147 -12.28 0.24 1.62
CA ILE A 147 -13.10 0.75 0.51
C ILE A 147 -14.39 1.42 1.03
N VAL A 148 -14.68 1.31 2.34
CA VAL A 148 -15.84 1.93 3.01
C VAL A 148 -17.21 1.34 2.58
N ARG A 149 -17.23 0.23 1.86
CA ARG A 149 -18.47 -0.52 1.53
C ARG A 149 -18.32 -2.00 1.88
N PRO A 150 -19.42 -2.73 2.07
CA PRO A 150 -19.35 -4.17 2.17
C PRO A 150 -18.99 -4.79 0.82
N PRO A 151 -18.31 -5.95 0.80
CA PRO A 151 -18.12 -6.72 -0.44
C PRO A 151 -19.47 -7.32 -0.90
N ASN A 152 -19.65 -7.48 -2.20
CA ASN A 152 -20.76 -8.25 -2.74
C ASN A 152 -20.45 -9.76 -2.70
N ARG A 153 -21.44 -10.61 -3.03
CA ARG A 153 -21.30 -12.06 -2.96
C ARG A 153 -20.21 -12.61 -3.89
N ASP A 154 -20.04 -12.02 -5.06
CA ASP A 154 -19.07 -12.49 -6.04
C ASP A 154 -17.65 -12.05 -5.65
N GLU A 155 -17.50 -10.85 -5.07
CA GLU A 155 -16.22 -10.38 -4.50
C GLU A 155 -15.77 -11.28 -3.34
N ILE A 156 -16.68 -11.66 -2.45
CA ILE A 156 -16.37 -12.60 -1.36
C ILE A 156 -15.88 -13.93 -1.94
N LYS A 157 -16.60 -14.52 -2.90
CA LYS A 157 -16.20 -15.78 -3.55
C LYS A 157 -14.82 -15.68 -4.19
N LEU A 158 -14.55 -14.60 -4.93
CA LEU A 158 -13.26 -14.39 -5.57
C LEU A 158 -12.13 -14.29 -4.55
N LEU A 159 -12.33 -13.55 -3.47
CA LEU A 159 -11.31 -13.37 -2.43
C LEU A 159 -11.09 -14.62 -1.60
N VAL A 160 -12.15 -15.36 -1.26
CA VAL A 160 -12.02 -16.66 -0.58
C VAL A 160 -11.24 -17.64 -1.45
N ASN A 161 -11.56 -17.71 -2.75
CA ASN A 161 -10.80 -18.56 -3.68
C ASN A 161 -9.33 -18.11 -3.79
N ALA A 162 -9.07 -16.79 -3.82
CA ALA A 162 -7.72 -16.25 -3.82
C ALA A 162 -6.97 -16.60 -2.53
N LEU A 163 -7.64 -16.52 -1.37
CA LEU A 163 -7.08 -16.90 -0.07
C LEU A 163 -6.69 -18.39 -0.05
N GLN A 164 -7.56 -19.27 -0.52
CA GLN A 164 -7.27 -20.71 -0.59
C GLN A 164 -6.08 -21.01 -1.51
N ARG A 165 -6.04 -20.38 -2.68
CA ARG A 165 -4.87 -20.48 -3.59
C ARG A 165 -3.59 -19.94 -2.94
N ALA A 166 -3.67 -18.84 -2.19
CA ALA A 166 -2.52 -18.32 -1.47
C ALA A 166 -2.05 -19.30 -0.40
N LYS A 167 -2.97 -19.88 0.39
CA LYS A 167 -2.66 -20.91 1.40
C LYS A 167 -1.98 -22.15 0.78
N SER A 168 -2.41 -22.60 -0.40
CA SER A 168 -1.86 -23.79 -1.06
C SER A 168 -0.53 -23.56 -1.77
N ASN A 169 -0.27 -22.34 -2.27
CA ASN A 169 0.90 -22.04 -3.10
C ASN A 169 2.06 -21.38 -2.34
N LEU A 170 1.85 -20.95 -1.09
CA LEU A 170 2.90 -20.34 -0.29
C LEU A 170 3.86 -21.42 0.24
N THR A 171 5.14 -21.29 -0.11
CA THR A 171 6.23 -22.03 0.53
C THR A 171 6.49 -21.49 1.93
N ASN A 172 7.00 -22.31 2.84
CA ASN A 172 7.34 -21.92 4.21
C ASN A 172 8.31 -20.73 4.25
N GLU A 173 9.27 -20.68 3.33
CA GLU A 173 10.22 -19.58 3.22
C GLU A 173 9.51 -18.27 2.88
N ARG A 174 8.66 -18.29 1.86
CA ARG A 174 7.90 -17.11 1.44
C ARG A 174 6.87 -16.67 2.47
N ALA A 175 6.23 -17.62 3.15
CA ALA A 175 5.33 -17.34 4.26
C ALA A 175 6.07 -16.62 5.40
N THR A 176 7.27 -17.07 5.75
CA THR A 176 8.10 -16.43 6.77
C THR A 176 8.53 -15.01 6.35
N GLN A 177 8.91 -14.83 5.10
CA GLN A 177 9.27 -13.51 4.55
C GLN A 177 8.07 -12.54 4.56
N LEU A 178 6.89 -13.00 4.17
CA LEU A 178 5.67 -12.19 4.18
C LEU A 178 5.18 -11.89 5.59
N ALA A 179 5.22 -12.85 6.50
CA ALA A 179 4.86 -12.63 7.90
C ALA A 179 5.82 -11.65 8.60
N GLY A 180 7.10 -11.65 8.21
CA GLY A 180 8.13 -10.79 8.82
C GLY A 180 8.34 -11.10 10.31
N SER A 181 8.64 -10.07 11.09
CA SER A 181 8.88 -10.18 12.55
C SER A 181 7.59 -10.20 13.40
N VAL A 182 6.44 -10.47 12.78
CA VAL A 182 5.16 -10.49 13.52
C VAL A 182 5.14 -11.67 14.48
N LYS A 183 5.00 -11.39 15.78
CA LYS A 183 4.68 -12.41 16.77
C LYS A 183 3.19 -12.78 16.61
N LEU A 184 2.96 -14.04 16.32
CA LEU A 184 1.62 -14.62 16.16
C LEU A 184 1.46 -15.63 17.29
N ASP A 185 0.73 -15.26 18.33
CA ASP A 185 0.64 -16.07 19.55
C ASP A 185 -0.15 -17.38 19.38
N SER A 186 -0.88 -17.57 18.26
CA SER A 186 -1.68 -18.77 17.98
C SER A 186 -2.05 -19.02 16.51
N VAL A 187 -1.54 -18.21 15.58
CA VAL A 187 -1.94 -18.29 14.17
C VAL A 187 -0.83 -18.95 13.35
N ASP A 188 -1.20 -19.89 12.45
CA ASP A 188 -0.26 -20.47 11.50
C ASP A 188 0.35 -19.39 10.60
N LYS A 189 1.69 -19.46 10.42
CA LYS A 189 2.43 -18.48 9.59
C LYS A 189 1.97 -18.47 8.15
N THR A 190 1.61 -19.62 7.60
CA THR A 190 1.15 -19.74 6.22
C THR A 190 -0.21 -19.09 6.06
N GLU A 191 -1.11 -19.32 7.03
CA GLU A 191 -2.41 -18.67 7.05
C GLU A 191 -2.28 -17.15 7.15
N PHE A 192 -1.47 -16.66 8.08
CA PHE A 192 -1.22 -15.22 8.22
C PHE A 192 -0.63 -14.62 6.94
N ALA A 193 0.37 -15.28 6.33
CA ALA A 193 0.97 -14.82 5.09
C ALA A 193 -0.02 -14.79 3.93
N ALA A 194 -0.93 -15.75 3.84
CA ALA A 194 -2.01 -15.74 2.85
C ALA A 194 -2.93 -14.53 3.04
N TRP A 195 -3.27 -14.18 4.28
CA TRP A 195 -4.03 -12.97 4.57
C TRP A 195 -3.26 -11.68 4.28
N VAL A 196 -1.94 -11.66 4.46
CA VAL A 196 -1.10 -10.52 4.01
C VAL A 196 -1.22 -10.33 2.50
N VAL A 197 -1.22 -11.42 1.71
CA VAL A 197 -1.44 -11.36 0.26
C VAL A 197 -2.83 -10.79 -0.06
N ILE A 198 -3.88 -11.25 0.60
CA ILE A 198 -5.24 -10.75 0.37
C ILE A 198 -5.37 -9.26 0.74
N CYS A 199 -4.80 -8.85 1.87
CA CYS A 199 -4.76 -7.43 2.26
C CYS A 199 -4.04 -6.59 1.20
N ASN A 200 -2.93 -7.09 0.65
CA ASN A 200 -2.20 -6.42 -0.42
C ASN A 200 -3.02 -6.31 -1.71
N VAL A 201 -3.73 -7.37 -2.09
CA VAL A 201 -4.67 -7.35 -3.24
C VAL A 201 -5.75 -6.29 -3.04
N VAL A 202 -6.37 -6.21 -1.87
CA VAL A 202 -7.41 -5.20 -1.58
C VAL A 202 -6.85 -3.79 -1.61
N LEU A 203 -5.65 -3.55 -1.08
CA LEU A 203 -4.97 -2.24 -1.17
C LEU A 203 -4.62 -1.85 -2.61
N ASN A 204 -4.56 -2.81 -3.54
CA ASN A 204 -4.26 -2.60 -4.95
C ASN A 204 -5.50 -2.51 -5.85
N LEU A 205 -6.71 -2.66 -5.29
CA LEU A 205 -7.94 -2.48 -6.05
C LEU A 205 -8.07 -1.03 -6.54
N ASP A 206 -8.62 -0.87 -7.73
CA ASP A 206 -8.83 0.45 -8.31
C ASP A 206 -9.72 1.35 -7.41
N GLU A 207 -10.71 0.78 -6.72
CA GLU A 207 -11.53 1.51 -5.74
C GLU A 207 -10.72 2.02 -4.54
N THR A 208 -9.65 1.34 -4.16
CA THR A 208 -8.73 1.80 -3.10
C THR A 208 -7.84 2.94 -3.60
N LEU A 209 -7.49 2.93 -4.88
CA LEU A 209 -6.55 3.88 -5.48
C LEU A 209 -7.24 5.08 -6.15
N SER A 210 -8.58 5.13 -6.11
CA SER A 210 -9.40 6.17 -6.74
C SER A 210 -10.45 6.70 -5.76
N ARG A 211 -10.92 7.91 -6.01
CA ARG A 211 -12.11 8.46 -5.35
C ARG A 211 -13.27 8.52 -6.34
N PRO A 212 -14.51 8.16 -5.90
CA PRO A 212 -15.70 8.39 -6.69
C PRO A 212 -15.98 9.87 -6.86
#